data_81ae9c8c7ee3d4fdada778ba3101de7b
#
_entry.id   81ae9c8c7ee3d4fdada778ba3101de7b
#
_cell.length_a   1.000
_cell.length_b   1.000
_cell.length_c   1.000
_cell.angle_alpha   90.00
_cell.angle_beta   90.00
_cell.angle_gamma   90.00
#
_symmetry.space_group_name_H-M   'P 1'
#
loop_
_entity.id
_entity.type
_entity.pdbx_description
1 polymer ?
#
loop_
_entity_poly.entity_id
_entity_poly.type
_entity_poly.pdbx_seq_one_letter_code
_entity_poly.pdbx_strand_id
1 'polypeptide(L)'
;QVQDEPGVDVDVTGEGADDVARNDKNLVIKAMYKGFEFLGGKPRGIALRQLNVIPHGRGLGSSASAIVGGLSLARALVLGGNERMSLEDMLVLANEMEGHPDNVATAIFGGANIAWQDSQRGHMVAQSVHIEVDARIGALAFIPATSVATSKARKMLPESLPHADAVRNSSNAALLVHALAQRPDLLHTATQDFLHQSYRKEAMPQSFALLTKL
;
A
#
# COMPACT_ATOMS: atom_id res chain seq x y z
N GLN A 1 13.42 16.33 -10.20
CA GLN A 1 14.61 17.16 -10.22
C GLN A 1 14.56 18.13 -9.04
N VAL A 2 15.67 18.29 -8.34
CA VAL A 2 15.84 19.36 -7.33
C VAL A 2 16.22 20.64 -8.05
N GLN A 3 15.71 21.78 -7.59
CA GLN A 3 15.92 23.10 -8.17
C GLN A 3 16.49 24.07 -7.15
N ASP A 4 17.27 25.05 -7.62
CA ASP A 4 17.85 26.12 -6.79
C ASP A 4 16.80 27.19 -6.45
N GLU A 5 15.83 27.39 -7.32
CA GLU A 5 14.71 28.31 -7.07
C GLU A 5 13.69 27.69 -6.12
N PRO A 6 13.18 28.45 -5.15
CA PRO A 6 12.17 27.93 -4.23
C PRO A 6 10.86 27.63 -4.96
N GLY A 7 10.21 26.53 -4.60
CA GLY A 7 8.89 26.20 -5.10
C GLY A 7 8.71 24.74 -5.45
N VAL A 8 7.49 24.40 -5.83
CA VAL A 8 7.11 23.05 -6.26
C VAL A 8 6.38 23.17 -7.59
N ASP A 9 6.94 22.55 -8.62
CA ASP A 9 6.33 22.38 -9.93
C ASP A 9 5.98 20.91 -10.14
N VAL A 10 4.69 20.60 -10.40
CA VAL A 10 4.22 19.23 -10.56
C VAL A 10 3.42 19.09 -11.84
N ASP A 11 3.95 18.31 -12.75
CA ASP A 11 3.25 17.86 -13.95
C ASP A 11 2.75 16.42 -13.75
N VAL A 12 1.42 16.21 -13.87
CA VAL A 12 0.76 14.92 -13.68
C VAL A 12 0.01 14.53 -14.94
N THR A 13 0.23 13.31 -15.39
CA THR A 13 -0.47 12.69 -16.51
C THR A 13 -0.96 11.28 -16.14
N GLY A 14 -1.89 10.74 -16.94
CA GLY A 14 -2.43 9.38 -16.75
C GLY A 14 -3.62 9.31 -15.79
N GLU A 15 -3.76 8.21 -15.06
CA GLU A 15 -4.89 7.91 -14.21
C GLU A 15 -5.09 8.95 -13.11
N GLY A 16 -6.31 9.53 -13.04
CA GLY A 16 -6.68 10.52 -12.02
C GLY A 16 -5.90 11.82 -12.05
N ALA A 17 -5.27 12.18 -13.17
CA ALA A 17 -4.40 13.37 -13.29
C ALA A 17 -5.13 14.68 -12.93
N ASP A 18 -6.45 14.76 -13.16
CA ASP A 18 -7.26 15.93 -12.86
C ASP A 18 -7.57 16.07 -11.35
N ASP A 19 -7.51 14.96 -10.62
CA ASP A 19 -7.81 14.91 -9.18
C ASP A 19 -6.55 15.04 -8.30
N VAL A 20 -5.36 14.95 -8.89
CA VAL A 20 -4.09 14.98 -8.15
C VAL A 20 -3.59 16.41 -7.99
N ALA A 21 -3.23 16.78 -6.77
CA ALA A 21 -2.70 18.10 -6.47
C ALA A 21 -1.39 18.36 -7.24
N ARG A 22 -1.28 19.56 -7.84
CA ARG A 22 -0.09 20.00 -8.60
C ARG A 22 0.78 20.99 -7.82
N ASN A 23 0.85 20.83 -6.51
CA ASN A 23 1.59 21.70 -5.58
C ASN A 23 2.15 20.85 -4.42
N ASP A 24 2.54 21.51 -3.34
CA ASP A 24 3.07 20.91 -2.10
C ASP A 24 2.11 19.91 -1.41
N LYS A 25 0.82 19.91 -1.76
CA LYS A 25 -0.16 18.95 -1.26
C LYS A 25 -0.11 17.61 -2.00
N ASN A 26 0.63 17.52 -3.12
CA ASN A 26 0.84 16.27 -3.84
C ASN A 26 1.48 15.22 -2.91
N LEU A 27 0.97 13.99 -2.94
CA LEU A 27 1.40 12.94 -2.02
C LEU A 27 2.86 12.51 -2.27
N VAL A 28 3.30 12.48 -3.54
CA VAL A 28 4.69 12.20 -3.89
C VAL A 28 5.61 13.28 -3.33
N ILE A 29 5.23 14.57 -3.45
CA ILE A 29 6.00 15.69 -2.91
C ILE A 29 6.09 15.62 -1.38
N LYS A 30 4.98 15.33 -0.69
CA LYS A 30 4.99 15.13 0.76
C LYS A 30 5.94 14.01 1.18
N ALA A 31 5.90 12.89 0.46
CA ALA A 31 6.79 11.77 0.73
C ALA A 31 8.26 12.11 0.42
N MET A 32 8.53 12.87 -0.66
CA MET A 32 9.88 13.38 -0.92
C MET A 32 10.39 14.24 0.24
N TYR A 33 9.58 15.18 0.73
CA TYR A 33 9.97 16.01 1.87
C TYR A 33 10.22 15.18 3.14
N LYS A 34 9.39 14.18 3.43
CA LYS A 34 9.61 13.27 4.56
C LYS A 34 10.94 12.51 4.43
N GLY A 35 11.25 12.02 3.23
CA GLY A 35 12.51 11.36 2.93
C GLY A 35 13.73 12.30 3.05
N PHE A 36 13.63 13.51 2.53
CA PHE A 36 14.69 14.51 2.67
C PHE A 36 14.93 14.91 4.13
N GLU A 37 13.86 15.08 4.93
CA GLU A 37 13.95 15.37 6.36
C GLU A 37 14.71 14.26 7.09
N PHE A 38 14.38 12.99 6.84
CA PHE A 38 15.08 11.83 7.39
C PHE A 38 16.57 11.84 7.02
N LEU A 39 16.88 12.20 5.78
CA LEU A 39 18.26 12.26 5.27
C LEU A 39 19.03 13.53 5.69
N GLY A 40 18.41 14.42 6.48
CA GLY A 40 19.04 15.61 7.03
C GLY A 40 19.14 16.77 6.06
N GLY A 41 18.27 16.82 5.03
CA GLY A 41 18.23 17.90 4.06
C GLY A 41 16.82 18.31 3.68
N LYS A 42 16.68 19.47 3.06
CA LYS A 42 15.45 19.92 2.41
C LYS A 42 15.84 20.71 1.16
N PRO A 43 15.41 20.30 -0.04
CA PRO A 43 15.70 21.06 -1.25
C PRO A 43 14.96 22.38 -1.23
N ARG A 44 15.51 23.40 -1.91
CA ARG A 44 14.87 24.71 -2.07
C ARG A 44 13.63 24.61 -2.98
N GLY A 45 13.74 23.82 -4.04
CA GLY A 45 12.63 23.58 -4.95
C GLY A 45 12.64 22.17 -5.54
N ILE A 46 11.48 21.72 -6.02
CA ILE A 46 11.27 20.41 -6.64
C ILE A 46 10.45 20.58 -7.92
N ALA A 47 10.96 20.06 -9.04
CA ALA A 47 10.17 19.81 -10.22
C ALA A 47 9.91 18.29 -10.33
N LEU A 48 8.63 17.89 -10.36
CA LEU A 48 8.18 16.52 -10.43
C LEU A 48 7.37 16.31 -11.72
N ARG A 49 7.73 15.28 -12.50
CA ARG A 49 6.86 14.71 -13.52
C ARG A 49 6.35 13.36 -13.04
N GLN A 50 5.04 13.19 -13.02
CA GLN A 50 4.35 12.02 -12.53
C GLN A 50 3.45 11.44 -13.61
N LEU A 51 3.71 10.19 -13.99
CA LEU A 51 2.82 9.40 -14.83
C LEU A 51 2.10 8.37 -13.96
N ASN A 52 0.80 8.53 -13.76
CA ASN A 52 -0.01 7.61 -13.02
C ASN A 52 -0.54 6.50 -13.94
N VAL A 53 -0.24 5.27 -13.61
CA VAL A 53 -0.73 4.08 -14.34
C VAL A 53 -1.63 3.19 -13.47
N ILE A 54 -1.77 3.52 -12.17
CA ILE A 54 -2.58 2.77 -11.22
C ILE A 54 -3.90 3.49 -11.01
N PRO A 55 -5.04 2.88 -11.35
CA PRO A 55 -6.36 3.47 -11.13
C PRO A 55 -6.62 3.78 -9.66
N HIS A 56 -7.05 5.01 -9.38
CA HIS A 56 -7.30 5.50 -8.03
C HIS A 56 -8.56 4.87 -7.41
N GLY A 57 -8.50 4.55 -6.11
CA GLY A 57 -9.65 4.06 -5.35
C GLY A 57 -10.16 2.67 -5.78
N ARG A 58 -9.29 1.84 -6.36
CA ARG A 58 -9.60 0.47 -6.82
C ARG A 58 -8.95 -0.61 -5.97
N GLY A 59 -8.34 -0.26 -4.85
CA GLY A 59 -7.62 -1.22 -3.99
C GLY A 59 -6.28 -1.71 -4.57
N LEU A 60 -5.72 -1.00 -5.55
CA LEU A 60 -4.48 -1.36 -6.23
C LEU A 60 -3.24 -0.66 -5.67
N GLY A 61 -3.33 -0.03 -4.51
CA GLY A 61 -2.17 0.56 -3.82
C GLY A 61 -1.63 1.86 -4.44
N SER A 62 -2.44 2.64 -5.16
CA SER A 62 -2.00 3.91 -5.77
C SER A 62 -1.42 4.89 -4.75
N SER A 63 -2.01 5.02 -3.55
CA SER A 63 -1.49 5.85 -2.44
C SER A 63 -0.11 5.36 -1.98
N ALA A 64 0.00 4.07 -1.67
CA ALA A 64 1.25 3.45 -1.25
C ALA A 64 2.36 3.63 -2.29
N SER A 65 2.04 3.42 -3.58
CA SER A 65 2.99 3.63 -4.67
C SER A 65 3.47 5.08 -4.76
N ALA A 66 2.59 6.06 -4.54
CA ALA A 66 2.96 7.47 -4.52
C ALA A 66 3.89 7.81 -3.34
N ILE A 67 3.61 7.28 -2.15
CA ILE A 67 4.44 7.46 -0.96
C ILE A 67 5.82 6.83 -1.16
N VAL A 68 5.85 5.56 -1.54
CA VAL A 68 7.11 4.83 -1.76
C VAL A 68 7.92 5.44 -2.89
N GLY A 69 7.27 5.86 -3.98
CA GLY A 69 7.92 6.59 -5.08
C GLY A 69 8.57 7.89 -4.62
N GLY A 70 7.87 8.68 -3.80
CA GLY A 70 8.39 9.92 -3.24
C GLY A 70 9.59 9.71 -2.31
N LEU A 71 9.53 8.74 -1.41
CA LEU A 71 10.64 8.36 -0.53
C LEU A 71 11.85 7.85 -1.34
N SER A 72 11.59 7.02 -2.36
CA SER A 72 12.63 6.49 -3.26
C SER A 72 13.32 7.61 -4.03
N LEU A 73 12.57 8.61 -4.51
CA LEU A 73 13.15 9.77 -5.18
C LEU A 73 14.03 10.60 -4.24
N ALA A 74 13.60 10.83 -3.00
CA ALA A 74 14.42 11.53 -2.01
C ALA A 74 15.72 10.76 -1.73
N ARG A 75 15.61 9.45 -1.54
CA ARG A 75 16.74 8.54 -1.32
C ARG A 75 17.74 8.56 -2.49
N ALA A 76 17.25 8.59 -3.71
CA ALA A 76 18.09 8.61 -4.91
C ALA A 76 18.76 9.97 -5.19
N LEU A 77 18.14 11.07 -4.74
CA LEU A 77 18.63 12.43 -4.98
C LEU A 77 19.65 12.92 -3.94
N VAL A 78 19.75 12.26 -2.81
CA VAL A 78 20.72 12.60 -1.75
C VAL A 78 21.99 11.75 -1.90
N LEU A 79 23.16 12.39 -1.81
CA LEU A 79 24.43 11.69 -1.84
C LEU A 79 24.53 10.71 -0.67
N GLY A 80 24.81 9.44 -0.98
CA GLY A 80 24.80 8.36 0.02
C GLY A 80 23.42 8.05 0.58
N GLY A 81 22.32 8.39 -0.12
CA GLY A 81 20.98 8.17 0.35
C GLY A 81 20.63 6.68 0.51
N ASN A 82 21.21 5.83 -0.33
CA ASN A 82 21.00 4.37 -0.26
C ASN A 82 21.63 3.74 1.00
N GLU A 83 22.74 4.27 1.45
CA GLU A 83 23.43 3.84 2.67
C GLU A 83 22.83 4.43 3.93
N ARG A 84 22.20 5.61 3.82
CA ARG A 84 21.67 6.40 4.94
C ARG A 84 20.20 6.12 5.24
N MET A 85 19.46 5.62 4.29
CA MET A 85 18.05 5.19 4.42
C MET A 85 17.95 3.76 3.89
N SER A 86 17.84 2.79 4.77
CA SER A 86 17.57 1.39 4.39
C SER A 86 16.14 1.22 3.83
N LEU A 87 15.82 0.05 3.29
CA LEU A 87 14.45 -0.25 2.89
C LEU A 87 13.52 -0.40 4.09
N GLU A 88 14.04 -0.85 5.22
CA GLU A 88 13.34 -0.93 6.50
C GLU A 88 13.01 0.46 7.04
N ASP A 89 13.95 1.43 6.98
CA ASP A 89 13.67 2.83 7.31
C ASP A 89 12.58 3.40 6.41
N MET A 90 12.65 3.08 5.12
CA MET A 90 11.64 3.51 4.15
C MET A 90 10.26 2.92 4.47
N LEU A 91 10.20 1.65 4.93
CA LEU A 91 8.95 1.03 5.37
C LEU A 91 8.35 1.74 6.58
N VAL A 92 9.17 2.10 7.56
CA VAL A 92 8.72 2.86 8.74
C VAL A 92 8.15 4.21 8.33
N LEU A 93 8.89 4.99 7.53
CA LEU A 93 8.45 6.31 7.04
C LEU A 93 7.18 6.22 6.19
N ALA A 94 7.10 5.22 5.31
CA ALA A 94 5.93 5.00 4.48
C ALA A 94 4.70 4.61 5.30
N ASN A 95 4.87 3.76 6.32
CA ASN A 95 3.81 3.38 7.24
C ASN A 95 3.30 4.55 8.09
N GLU A 96 4.17 5.46 8.53
CA GLU A 96 3.76 6.69 9.22
C GLU A 96 2.84 7.58 8.35
N MET A 97 3.03 7.57 7.04
CA MET A 97 2.22 8.34 6.09
C MET A 97 0.92 7.64 5.69
N GLU A 98 0.95 6.33 5.51
CA GLU A 98 -0.20 5.52 5.05
C GLU A 98 -1.09 5.07 6.22
N GLY A 99 -0.51 4.86 7.40
CA GLY A 99 -1.20 4.39 8.61
C GLY A 99 -1.29 2.87 8.74
N HIS A 100 -0.83 2.11 7.75
CA HIS A 100 -0.79 0.63 7.76
C HIS A 100 0.29 0.11 6.80
N PRO A 101 0.98 -1.00 7.15
CA PRO A 101 2.17 -1.43 6.42
C PRO A 101 1.90 -2.31 5.19
N ASP A 102 0.72 -2.88 5.03
CA ASP A 102 0.40 -3.92 4.05
C ASP A 102 0.73 -3.52 2.59
N ASN A 103 0.19 -2.38 2.13
CA ASN A 103 0.41 -1.91 0.77
C ASN A 103 1.82 -1.33 0.57
N VAL A 104 2.35 -0.61 1.56
CA VAL A 104 3.68 0.02 1.44
C VAL A 104 4.80 -1.01 1.48
N ALA A 105 4.67 -2.08 2.29
CA ALA A 105 5.64 -3.18 2.30
C ALA A 105 5.75 -3.83 0.91
N THR A 106 4.60 -4.16 0.31
CA THR A 106 4.58 -4.77 -1.03
C THR A 106 5.09 -3.82 -2.11
N ALA A 107 4.84 -2.51 -1.98
CA ALA A 107 5.37 -1.51 -2.92
C ALA A 107 6.90 -1.35 -2.81
N ILE A 108 7.49 -1.56 -1.63
CA ILE A 108 8.94 -1.48 -1.39
C ILE A 108 9.65 -2.76 -1.80
N PHE A 109 9.19 -3.92 -1.31
CA PHE A 109 9.89 -5.19 -1.41
C PHE A 109 9.48 -6.03 -2.62
N GLY A 110 8.30 -5.75 -3.20
CA GLY A 110 7.72 -6.57 -4.25
C GLY A 110 7.20 -7.92 -3.73
N GLY A 111 6.65 -8.73 -4.62
CA GLY A 111 6.18 -10.09 -4.30
C GLY A 111 5.06 -10.15 -3.27
N ALA A 112 5.01 -11.22 -2.50
CA ALA A 112 4.07 -11.40 -1.39
C ALA A 112 4.76 -11.16 -0.05
N ASN A 113 4.12 -10.39 0.83
CA ASN A 113 4.68 -10.02 2.11
C ASN A 113 3.64 -10.19 3.23
N ILE A 114 4.10 -10.62 4.39
CA ILE A 114 3.38 -10.45 5.66
C ILE A 114 3.92 -9.17 6.29
N ALA A 115 3.04 -8.19 6.52
CA ALA A 115 3.43 -6.93 7.13
C ALA A 115 2.62 -6.70 8.40
N TRP A 116 3.27 -6.19 9.45
CA TRP A 116 2.65 -5.91 10.74
C TRP A 116 3.27 -4.69 11.39
N GLN A 117 2.63 -4.22 12.44
CA GLN A 117 3.16 -3.18 13.32
C GLN A 117 3.47 -3.78 14.69
N ASP A 118 4.64 -3.47 15.22
CA ASP A 118 5.05 -3.90 16.54
C ASP A 118 5.41 -2.68 17.41
N SER A 119 5.14 -2.77 18.70
CA SER A 119 5.49 -1.71 19.64
C SER A 119 6.94 -1.88 20.10
N GLN A 120 7.81 -1.01 19.62
CA GLN A 120 9.20 -0.97 20.02
C GLN A 120 9.51 0.36 20.73
N ARG A 121 9.93 0.28 22.00
CA ARG A 121 10.29 1.45 22.83
C ARG A 121 9.20 2.55 22.85
N GLY A 122 7.92 2.14 22.81
CA GLY A 122 6.77 3.07 22.82
C GLY A 122 6.39 3.65 21.45
N HIS A 123 7.02 3.23 20.37
CA HIS A 123 6.67 3.61 19.00
C HIS A 123 6.17 2.40 18.22
N MET A 124 5.17 2.61 17.35
CA MET A 124 4.71 1.58 16.43
C MET A 124 5.68 1.52 15.23
N VAL A 125 6.37 0.41 15.08
CA VAL A 125 7.33 0.17 14.00
C VAL A 125 6.73 -0.83 13.02
N ALA A 126 6.70 -0.47 11.75
CA ALA A 126 6.28 -1.37 10.69
C ALA A 126 7.38 -2.39 10.40
N GLN A 127 6.99 -3.62 10.23
CA GLN A 127 7.86 -4.73 9.87
C GLN A 127 7.24 -5.55 8.73
N SER A 128 8.08 -6.25 7.99
CA SER A 128 7.65 -7.11 6.89
C SER A 128 8.56 -8.32 6.74
N VAL A 129 7.96 -9.43 6.30
CA VAL A 129 8.70 -10.62 5.89
C VAL A 129 8.18 -11.09 4.53
N HIS A 130 9.10 -11.43 3.64
CA HIS A 130 8.76 -11.96 2.33
C HIS A 130 8.21 -13.39 2.43
N ILE A 131 7.21 -13.70 1.60
CA ILE A 131 6.68 -15.06 1.42
C ILE A 131 6.97 -15.49 -0.01
N GLU A 132 7.56 -16.66 -0.18
CA GLU A 132 7.66 -17.26 -1.49
C GLU A 132 6.28 -17.72 -1.96
N VAL A 133 5.98 -17.45 -3.24
CA VAL A 133 4.74 -17.87 -3.87
C VAL A 133 5.04 -18.99 -4.84
N ASP A 134 4.28 -20.08 -4.75
CA ASP A 134 4.41 -21.24 -5.65
C ASP A 134 4.24 -20.79 -7.11
N ALA A 135 5.16 -21.19 -7.98
CA ALA A 135 5.20 -20.80 -9.39
C ALA A 135 3.95 -21.21 -10.19
N ARG A 136 3.12 -22.12 -9.65
CA ARG A 136 1.84 -22.52 -10.26
C ARG A 136 0.73 -21.48 -10.04
N ILE A 137 0.93 -20.49 -9.17
CA ILE A 137 -0.06 -19.46 -8.86
C ILE A 137 0.08 -18.33 -9.87
N GLY A 138 -1.02 -18.05 -10.58
CA GLY A 138 -1.17 -16.85 -11.41
C GLY A 138 -2.17 -15.89 -10.78
N ALA A 139 -1.97 -14.58 -10.97
CA ALA A 139 -2.89 -13.54 -10.51
C ALA A 139 -3.63 -12.90 -11.69
N LEU A 140 -4.95 -12.74 -11.54
CA LEU A 140 -5.79 -12.00 -12.47
C LEU A 140 -6.58 -10.93 -11.70
N ALA A 141 -6.44 -9.68 -12.10
CA ALA A 141 -7.13 -8.56 -11.46
C ALA A 141 -8.40 -8.17 -12.23
N PHE A 142 -9.54 -8.17 -11.54
CA PHE A 142 -10.79 -7.61 -12.03
C PHE A 142 -10.97 -6.21 -11.45
N ILE A 143 -10.80 -5.19 -12.29
CA ILE A 143 -10.80 -3.79 -11.86
C ILE A 143 -12.18 -3.18 -12.15
N PRO A 144 -13.02 -2.85 -11.12
CA PRO A 144 -14.32 -2.27 -11.34
C PRO A 144 -14.22 -0.84 -11.88
N ALA A 145 -15.20 -0.42 -12.67
CA ALA A 145 -15.26 0.95 -13.16
C ALA A 145 -15.52 1.99 -12.06
N THR A 146 -16.19 1.59 -10.96
CA THR A 146 -16.49 2.47 -9.83
C THR A 146 -15.39 2.45 -8.77
N SER A 147 -15.01 3.64 -8.25
CA SER A 147 -14.05 3.75 -7.16
C SER A 147 -14.74 3.65 -5.80
N VAL A 148 -14.03 3.07 -4.83
CA VAL A 148 -14.44 3.06 -3.43
C VAL A 148 -13.27 3.56 -2.58
N ALA A 149 -13.49 4.69 -1.88
CA ALA A 149 -12.48 5.21 -0.97
C ALA A 149 -12.23 4.21 0.19
N THR A 150 -10.97 3.96 0.51
CA THR A 150 -10.55 3.04 1.58
C THR A 150 -11.17 3.41 2.93
N SER A 151 -11.28 4.71 3.23
CA SER A 151 -11.93 5.21 4.45
C SER A 151 -13.42 4.84 4.53
N LYS A 152 -14.13 4.85 3.39
CA LYS A 152 -15.53 4.42 3.32
C LYS A 152 -15.65 2.91 3.54
N ALA A 153 -14.81 2.13 2.90
CA ALA A 153 -14.80 0.67 3.05
C ALA A 153 -14.50 0.22 4.49
N ARG A 154 -13.63 0.95 5.20
CA ARG A 154 -13.32 0.67 6.62
C ARG A 154 -14.48 0.98 7.56
N LYS A 155 -15.23 2.05 7.33
CA LYS A 155 -16.40 2.44 8.14
C LYS A 155 -17.56 1.45 8.06
N MET A 156 -17.54 0.53 7.10
CA MET A 156 -18.57 -0.51 6.96
C MET A 156 -18.31 -1.74 7.81
N LEU A 157 -17.14 -1.85 8.41
CA LEU A 157 -16.80 -2.98 9.28
C LEU A 157 -17.50 -2.82 10.63
N PRO A 158 -18.04 -3.91 11.21
CA PRO A 158 -18.67 -3.87 12.52
C PRO A 158 -17.62 -3.65 13.62
N GLU A 159 -18.04 -3.03 14.73
CA GLU A 159 -17.18 -2.81 15.89
C GLU A 159 -16.84 -4.12 16.65
N SER A 160 -17.67 -5.13 16.51
CA SER A 160 -17.47 -6.45 17.13
C SER A 160 -17.90 -7.56 16.20
N LEU A 161 -17.29 -8.72 16.35
CA LEU A 161 -17.52 -9.91 15.54
C LEU A 161 -17.76 -11.13 16.44
N PRO A 162 -18.52 -12.13 15.97
CA PRO A 162 -18.63 -13.41 16.64
C PRO A 162 -17.24 -14.06 16.81
N HIS A 163 -16.94 -14.55 18.01
CA HIS A 163 -15.65 -15.21 18.29
C HIS A 163 -15.36 -16.38 17.30
N ALA A 164 -16.40 -17.11 16.91
CA ALA A 164 -16.25 -18.20 15.94
C ALA A 164 -15.74 -17.72 14.58
N ASP A 165 -16.20 -16.54 14.11
CA ASP A 165 -15.74 -15.97 12.84
C ASP A 165 -14.31 -15.46 12.93
N ALA A 166 -13.92 -14.88 14.07
CA ALA A 166 -12.54 -14.49 14.34
C ALA A 166 -11.59 -15.70 14.32
N VAL A 167 -12.00 -16.81 14.96
CA VAL A 167 -11.21 -18.07 14.96
C VAL A 167 -11.06 -18.63 13.54
N ARG A 168 -12.15 -18.69 12.78
CA ARG A 168 -12.11 -19.15 11.38
C ARG A 168 -11.18 -18.30 10.54
N ASN A 169 -11.29 -16.97 10.64
CA ASN A 169 -10.47 -16.06 9.86
C ASN A 169 -8.99 -16.18 10.23
N SER A 170 -8.65 -16.33 11.50
CA SER A 170 -7.26 -16.54 11.94
C SER A 170 -6.68 -17.85 11.37
N SER A 171 -7.48 -18.93 11.39
CA SER A 171 -7.07 -20.21 10.80
C SER A 171 -6.86 -20.09 9.28
N ASN A 172 -7.77 -19.40 8.58
CA ASN A 172 -7.66 -19.17 7.13
C ASN A 172 -6.45 -18.29 6.77
N ALA A 173 -6.16 -17.24 7.56
CA ALA A 173 -4.99 -16.41 7.35
C ALA A 173 -3.67 -17.21 7.50
N ALA A 174 -3.58 -18.09 8.50
CA ALA A 174 -2.43 -18.98 8.67
C ALA A 174 -2.34 -19.99 7.51
N LEU A 175 -3.48 -20.58 7.12
CA LEU A 175 -3.55 -21.50 6.00
C LEU A 175 -3.15 -20.84 4.67
N LEU A 176 -3.51 -19.56 4.47
CA LEU A 176 -3.18 -18.82 3.25
C LEU A 176 -1.67 -18.71 3.02
N VAL A 177 -0.89 -18.47 4.07
CA VAL A 177 0.58 -18.43 3.97
C VAL A 177 1.12 -19.77 3.46
N HIS A 178 0.63 -20.88 4.00
CA HIS A 178 1.03 -22.22 3.57
C HIS A 178 0.52 -22.54 2.15
N ALA A 179 -0.71 -22.15 1.85
CA ALA A 179 -1.32 -22.36 0.53
C ALA A 179 -0.54 -21.62 -0.57
N LEU A 180 -0.17 -20.36 -0.34
CA LEU A 180 0.62 -19.58 -1.28
C LEU A 180 2.00 -20.20 -1.54
N ALA A 181 2.66 -20.73 -0.50
CA ALA A 181 4.03 -21.21 -0.62
C ALA A 181 4.12 -22.67 -1.13
N GLN A 182 3.18 -23.54 -0.78
CA GLN A 182 3.36 -24.99 -0.96
C GLN A 182 2.10 -25.74 -1.42
N ARG A 183 0.89 -25.28 -1.08
CA ARG A 183 -0.36 -25.98 -1.31
C ARG A 183 -1.41 -25.11 -2.00
N PRO A 184 -1.21 -24.74 -3.30
CA PRO A 184 -2.16 -23.93 -4.06
C PRO A 184 -3.58 -24.51 -4.13
N ASP A 185 -3.72 -25.82 -3.99
CA ASP A 185 -5.00 -26.52 -3.93
C ASP A 185 -5.87 -26.10 -2.72
N LEU A 186 -5.29 -25.50 -1.68
CA LEU A 186 -5.99 -25.01 -0.50
C LEU A 186 -6.38 -23.52 -0.59
N LEU A 187 -6.04 -22.81 -1.66
CA LEU A 187 -6.31 -21.38 -1.80
C LEU A 187 -7.78 -21.03 -1.69
N HIS A 188 -8.69 -21.83 -2.28
CA HIS A 188 -10.12 -21.57 -2.17
C HIS A 188 -10.61 -21.54 -0.71
N THR A 189 -10.16 -22.46 0.12
CA THR A 189 -10.50 -22.46 1.56
C THR A 189 -9.80 -21.33 2.29
N ALA A 190 -8.51 -21.12 2.01
CA ALA A 190 -7.67 -20.14 2.72
C ALA A 190 -8.07 -18.69 2.44
N THR A 191 -8.70 -18.40 1.30
CA THR A 191 -9.17 -17.04 0.94
C THR A 191 -10.58 -16.72 1.42
N GLN A 192 -11.27 -17.65 2.09
CA GLN A 192 -12.55 -17.34 2.72
C GLN A 192 -12.35 -16.35 3.87
N ASP A 193 -13.03 -15.19 3.78
CA ASP A 193 -12.92 -14.08 4.73
C ASP A 193 -14.22 -13.88 5.50
N PHE A 194 -14.08 -13.75 6.81
CA PHE A 194 -15.18 -13.52 7.76
C PHE A 194 -15.13 -12.13 8.40
N LEU A 195 -14.13 -11.31 8.06
CA LEU A 195 -13.92 -9.99 8.68
C LEU A 195 -14.29 -8.82 7.78
N HIS A 196 -14.23 -8.97 6.44
CA HIS A 196 -14.28 -7.83 5.53
C HIS A 196 -15.28 -8.00 4.36
N GLN A 197 -15.20 -9.10 3.61
CA GLN A 197 -15.86 -9.24 2.31
C GLN A 197 -17.38 -9.06 2.37
N SER A 198 -18.04 -9.74 3.29
CA SER A 198 -19.50 -9.69 3.45
C SER A 198 -20.00 -8.29 3.86
N TYR A 199 -19.25 -7.61 4.71
CA TYR A 199 -19.58 -6.26 5.20
C TYR A 199 -19.38 -5.17 4.13
N ARG A 200 -18.49 -5.40 3.16
CA ARG A 200 -18.21 -4.48 2.05
C ARG A 200 -19.12 -4.69 0.83
N LYS A 201 -20.00 -5.67 0.86
CA LYS A 201 -20.90 -6.03 -0.25
C LYS A 201 -21.64 -4.83 -0.83
N GLU A 202 -22.21 -3.98 0.03
CA GLU A 202 -23.00 -2.81 -0.42
C GLU A 202 -22.14 -1.75 -1.11
N ALA A 203 -20.87 -1.59 -0.73
CA ALA A 203 -19.97 -0.66 -1.38
C ALA A 203 -19.38 -1.20 -2.69
N MET A 204 -19.33 -2.54 -2.84
CA MET A 204 -18.65 -3.22 -3.95
C MET A 204 -19.54 -4.34 -4.53
N PRO A 205 -20.81 -4.06 -4.96
CA PRO A 205 -21.77 -5.09 -5.33
C PRO A 205 -21.31 -5.93 -6.54
N GLN A 206 -20.65 -5.31 -7.52
CA GLN A 206 -20.14 -6.01 -8.70
C GLN A 206 -19.01 -6.97 -8.35
N SER A 207 -18.06 -6.53 -7.51
CA SER A 207 -16.96 -7.38 -7.04
C SER A 207 -17.48 -8.54 -6.20
N PHE A 208 -18.44 -8.27 -5.32
CA PHE A 208 -19.05 -9.33 -4.51
C PHE A 208 -19.85 -10.33 -5.34
N ALA A 209 -20.58 -9.88 -6.35
CA ALA A 209 -21.31 -10.76 -7.28
C ALA A 209 -20.35 -11.63 -8.11
N LEU A 210 -19.17 -11.14 -8.46
CA LEU A 210 -18.14 -11.93 -9.12
C LEU A 210 -17.55 -12.97 -8.16
N LEU A 211 -17.17 -12.56 -6.95
CA LEU A 211 -16.62 -13.42 -5.91
C LEU A 211 -17.52 -14.63 -5.59
N THR A 212 -18.87 -14.45 -5.63
CA THR A 212 -19.83 -15.53 -5.36
C THR A 212 -20.04 -16.48 -6.54
N LYS A 213 -19.48 -16.19 -7.72
CA LYS A 213 -19.55 -17.04 -8.92
C LYS A 213 -18.27 -17.83 -9.16
N LEU A 214 -17.18 -17.46 -8.52
CA LEU A 214 -15.89 -18.13 -8.59
C LEU A 214 -15.75 -19.18 -7.48
#